data_e4dd89229341b0f1dd2921b019a74f8d
#
_entry.id   e4dd89229341b0f1dd2921b019a74f8d
#
_cell.length_a   1.000
_cell.length_b   1.000
_cell.length_c   1.000
_cell.angle_alpha   90.00
_cell.angle_beta   90.00
_cell.angle_gamma   90.00
#
_symmetry.space_group_name_H-M   'P 1'
#
loop_
_entity.id
_entity.type
_entity.pdbx_description
1 polymer ?
#
loop_
_entity_poly.entity_id
_entity_poly.type
_entity_poly.pdbx_seq_one_letter_code
_entity_poly.pdbx_strand_id
1 'polypeptide(L)'
;MSEEFQLQIEWLGHAAFRVKTGNGIVIYLDPYQIKDGEEKADIIISSHSHFDHFHSESIQKLMKEDTIVLGPESIASNLKEFNGQPIKLGDSFDYKDLSIELIPSYNVKKPNHPKSNRWAGIIVRSGGKSVYHAGDTERIPEMKNLADKNITVALLPCGGTYTMDFDESTDCAVDIKPQIAIPMHNWDKDLNKFKELLNKKDPNIKVVILEKGGTPLNV
;
A
#
# COMPACT_ATOMS: atom_id res chain seq x y z
N MET A 1 -6.97 7.78 27.96
CA MET A 1 -7.38 6.48 27.40
C MET A 1 -6.89 6.50 25.96
N SER A 2 -5.99 5.59 25.55
CA SER A 2 -5.60 5.47 24.14
C SER A 2 -6.87 5.06 23.36
N GLU A 3 -7.20 5.79 22.28
CA GLU A 3 -8.28 5.35 21.40
C GLU A 3 -7.96 3.94 20.91
N GLU A 4 -8.88 3.02 21.13
CA GLU A 4 -8.75 1.64 20.68
C GLU A 4 -8.93 1.66 19.16
N PHE A 5 -7.85 1.37 18.41
CA PHE A 5 -7.88 1.24 16.96
C PHE A 5 -7.68 -0.22 16.54
N GLN A 6 -8.20 -0.60 15.38
CA GLN A 6 -7.93 -1.90 14.78
C GLN A 6 -6.71 -1.83 13.84
N LEU A 7 -6.62 -0.75 13.07
CA LEU A 7 -5.44 -0.43 12.26
C LEU A 7 -5.08 1.05 12.41
N GLN A 8 -3.80 1.32 12.57
CA GLN A 8 -3.22 2.65 12.53
C GLN A 8 -2.34 2.76 11.27
N ILE A 9 -2.53 3.82 10.48
CA ILE A 9 -1.89 4.00 9.17
C ILE A 9 -1.13 5.31 9.16
N GLU A 10 0.15 5.26 8.88
CA GLU A 10 1.03 6.43 8.78
C GLU A 10 1.71 6.47 7.41
N TRP A 11 1.72 7.64 6.80
CA TRP A 11 2.44 7.86 5.54
C TRP A 11 3.87 8.33 5.82
N LEU A 12 4.84 7.60 5.27
CA LEU A 12 6.27 7.87 5.45
C LEU A 12 6.89 8.60 4.25
N GLY A 13 6.09 8.87 3.23
CA GLY A 13 6.47 9.53 1.99
C GLY A 13 6.42 8.59 0.80
N HIS A 14 6.28 9.16 -0.42
CA HIS A 14 6.16 8.40 -1.67
C HIS A 14 5.04 7.36 -1.61
N ALA A 15 5.36 6.07 -1.74
CA ALA A 15 4.45 4.94 -1.54
C ALA A 15 4.69 4.20 -0.21
N ALA A 16 5.57 4.73 0.67
CA ALA A 16 5.93 4.09 1.92
C ALA A 16 4.90 4.35 3.02
N PHE A 17 4.40 3.28 3.62
CA PHE A 17 3.47 3.35 4.75
C PHE A 17 3.88 2.42 5.89
N ARG A 18 3.59 2.85 7.12
CA ARG A 18 3.56 2.00 8.30
C ARG A 18 2.11 1.70 8.65
N VAL A 19 1.78 0.42 8.79
CA VAL A 19 0.49 -0.05 9.30
C VAL A 19 0.74 -0.77 10.62
N LYS A 20 0.07 -0.36 11.69
CA LYS A 20 0.15 -1.01 12.99
C LYS A 20 -1.21 -1.58 13.35
N THR A 21 -1.26 -2.84 13.75
CA THR A 21 -2.50 -3.47 14.21
C THR A 21 -2.81 -3.13 15.67
N GLY A 22 -4.07 -3.26 16.08
CA GLY A 22 -4.48 -3.10 17.47
C GLY A 22 -3.73 -4.01 18.45
N ASN A 23 -3.25 -5.16 17.98
CA ASN A 23 -2.43 -6.11 18.72
C ASN A 23 -0.92 -5.80 18.67
N GLY A 24 -0.54 -4.66 18.10
CA GLY A 24 0.83 -4.16 18.10
C GLY A 24 1.75 -4.74 17.01
N ILE A 25 1.24 -5.47 16.00
CA ILE A 25 2.05 -5.92 14.85
C ILE A 25 2.37 -4.72 13.97
N VAL A 26 3.65 -4.52 13.66
CA VAL A 26 4.16 -3.41 12.86
C VAL A 26 4.51 -3.90 11.46
N ILE A 27 3.84 -3.33 10.45
CA ILE A 27 3.97 -3.69 9.04
C ILE A 27 4.44 -2.47 8.25
N TYR A 28 5.46 -2.64 7.40
CA TYR A 28 5.87 -1.62 6.44
C TYR A 28 5.53 -2.05 5.02
N LEU A 29 4.88 -1.16 4.28
CA LEU A 29 4.53 -1.30 2.87
C LEU A 29 5.47 -0.40 2.06
N ASP A 30 6.17 -0.97 1.08
CA ASP A 30 7.08 -0.25 0.17
C ASP A 30 8.03 0.73 0.89
N PRO A 31 8.82 0.31 1.90
CA PRO A 31 9.63 1.23 2.70
C PRO A 31 10.73 1.90 1.87
N TYR A 32 10.69 3.23 1.76
CA TYR A 32 11.63 4.04 1.00
C TYR A 32 12.11 5.26 1.79
N GLN A 33 13.42 5.52 1.79
CA GLN A 33 14.05 6.65 2.50
C GLN A 33 13.62 6.76 3.98
N ILE A 34 13.57 5.61 4.65
CA ILE A 34 13.19 5.52 6.05
C ILE A 34 14.26 6.18 6.93
N LYS A 35 13.81 7.01 7.88
CA LYS A 35 14.68 7.67 8.85
C LYS A 35 15.24 6.68 9.87
N ASP A 36 16.37 7.02 10.48
CA ASP A 36 16.89 6.26 11.61
C ASP A 36 15.99 6.45 12.84
N GLY A 37 15.86 5.38 13.65
CA GLY A 37 15.08 5.41 14.87
C GLY A 37 13.59 5.08 14.71
N GLU A 38 13.14 4.73 13.49
CA GLU A 38 11.78 4.20 13.29
C GLU A 38 11.55 2.88 14.03
N GLU A 39 10.28 2.61 14.40
CA GLU A 39 9.88 1.36 15.06
C GLU A 39 10.25 0.15 14.19
N LYS A 40 10.82 -0.91 14.80
CA LYS A 40 11.21 -2.11 14.06
C LYS A 40 9.99 -2.88 13.54
N ALA A 41 10.13 -3.47 12.38
CA ALA A 41 9.07 -4.19 11.70
C ALA A 41 8.92 -5.63 12.22
N ASP A 42 7.68 -6.09 12.33
CA ASP A 42 7.37 -7.52 12.35
C ASP A 42 7.31 -8.06 10.91
N ILE A 43 6.73 -7.27 9.99
CA ILE A 43 6.61 -7.62 8.58
C ILE A 43 7.00 -6.42 7.72
N ILE A 44 7.78 -6.69 6.66
CA ILE A 44 8.07 -5.75 5.58
C ILE A 44 7.60 -6.39 4.29
N ILE A 45 6.84 -5.66 3.48
CA ILE A 45 6.37 -6.16 2.20
C ILE A 45 6.55 -5.11 1.11
N SER A 46 7.12 -5.53 -0.03
CA SER A 46 7.29 -4.69 -1.20
C SER A 46 6.41 -5.15 -2.35
N SER A 47 5.76 -4.19 -3.00
CA SER A 47 4.87 -4.42 -4.13
C SER A 47 5.62 -4.86 -5.38
N HIS A 48 6.82 -4.33 -5.60
CA HIS A 48 7.65 -4.60 -6.78
C HIS A 48 9.13 -4.23 -6.56
N SER A 49 9.97 -4.48 -7.56
CA SER A 49 11.43 -4.40 -7.46
C SER A 49 12.05 -3.04 -7.76
N HIS A 50 11.30 -2.00 -8.09
CA HIS A 50 11.89 -0.68 -8.26
C HIS A 50 12.50 -0.19 -6.96
N PHE A 51 13.61 0.58 -7.07
CA PHE A 51 14.43 1.00 -5.91
C PHE A 51 13.68 1.86 -4.89
N ASP A 52 12.61 2.53 -5.30
CA ASP A 52 11.75 3.38 -4.47
C ASP A 52 10.58 2.61 -3.81
N HIS A 53 10.51 1.26 -4.04
CA HIS A 53 9.57 0.35 -3.40
C HIS A 53 10.27 -0.85 -2.74
N PHE A 54 11.40 -1.31 -3.30
CA PHE A 54 12.29 -2.30 -2.68
C PHE A 54 13.64 -1.66 -2.37
N HIS A 55 13.74 -0.92 -1.27
CA HIS A 55 14.91 -0.15 -0.88
C HIS A 55 15.69 -0.87 0.21
N SER A 56 16.78 -1.54 -0.17
CA SER A 56 17.55 -2.41 0.74
C SER A 56 18.00 -1.71 2.03
N GLU A 57 18.47 -0.46 1.95
CA GLU A 57 18.87 0.31 3.14
C GLU A 57 17.69 0.56 4.10
N SER A 58 16.52 0.90 3.57
CA SER A 58 15.31 1.09 4.39
C SER A 58 14.85 -0.21 5.03
N ILE A 59 14.89 -1.33 4.28
CA ILE A 59 14.55 -2.65 4.80
C ILE A 59 15.50 -3.00 5.94
N GLN A 60 16.82 -2.86 5.77
CA GLN A 60 17.83 -3.14 6.81
C GLN A 60 17.62 -2.31 8.08
N LYS A 61 17.29 -1.01 7.93
CA LYS A 61 16.99 -0.13 9.07
C LYS A 61 15.78 -0.58 9.88
N LEU A 62 14.80 -1.20 9.24
CA LEU A 62 13.56 -1.64 9.89
C LEU A 62 13.62 -3.04 10.47
N MET A 63 14.54 -3.87 10.00
CA MET A 63 14.66 -5.27 10.45
C MET A 63 15.08 -5.41 11.91
N LYS A 64 14.54 -6.41 12.56
CA LYS A 64 14.97 -7.08 13.78
C LYS A 64 15.14 -8.58 13.49
N GLU A 65 15.58 -9.37 14.45
CA GLU A 65 15.95 -10.78 14.26
C GLU A 65 14.82 -11.63 13.62
N ASP A 66 13.57 -11.38 14.03
CA ASP A 66 12.39 -12.15 13.61
C ASP A 66 11.52 -11.42 12.57
N THR A 67 12.05 -10.38 11.93
CA THR A 67 11.31 -9.67 10.85
C THR A 67 11.11 -10.57 9.64
N ILE A 68 9.86 -10.65 9.17
CA ILE A 68 9.50 -11.36 7.96
C ILE A 68 9.49 -10.38 6.79
N VAL A 69 10.27 -10.65 5.73
CA VAL A 69 10.29 -9.84 4.51
C VAL A 69 9.52 -10.58 3.42
N LEU A 70 8.54 -9.90 2.79
CA LEU A 70 7.60 -10.47 1.84
C LEU A 70 7.61 -9.69 0.51
N GLY A 71 7.12 -10.32 -0.54
CA GLY A 71 6.86 -9.70 -1.83
C GLY A 71 6.36 -10.71 -2.85
N PRO A 72 5.97 -10.26 -4.07
CA PRO A 72 5.52 -11.19 -5.11
C PRO A 72 6.64 -12.11 -5.60
N GLU A 73 6.30 -13.29 -6.09
CA GLU A 73 7.26 -14.27 -6.66
C GLU A 73 8.20 -13.65 -7.69
N SER A 74 7.73 -12.67 -8.44
CA SER A 74 8.51 -12.00 -9.48
C SER A 74 9.73 -11.23 -8.95
N ILE A 75 9.78 -10.91 -7.64
CA ILE A 75 10.93 -10.29 -6.98
C ILE A 75 11.67 -11.24 -6.05
N ALA A 76 11.50 -12.55 -6.20
CA ALA A 76 12.13 -13.55 -5.34
C ALA A 76 13.66 -13.43 -5.27
N SER A 77 14.31 -12.95 -6.34
CA SER A 77 15.75 -12.69 -6.35
C SER A 77 16.16 -11.57 -5.39
N ASN A 78 15.34 -10.51 -5.30
CA ASN A 78 15.56 -9.40 -4.38
C ASN A 78 15.32 -9.83 -2.93
N LEU A 79 14.27 -10.63 -2.69
CA LEU A 79 13.92 -11.14 -1.36
C LEU A 79 15.02 -11.99 -0.74
N LYS A 80 15.84 -12.68 -1.54
CA LYS A 80 16.96 -13.52 -1.05
C LYS A 80 17.96 -12.75 -0.19
N GLU A 81 18.19 -11.47 -0.45
CA GLU A 81 19.07 -10.61 0.34
C GLU A 81 18.68 -10.57 1.82
N PHE A 82 17.38 -10.74 2.10
CA PHE A 82 16.80 -10.63 3.44
C PHE A 82 16.21 -11.95 3.96
N ASN A 83 16.56 -13.10 3.36
CA ASN A 83 15.90 -14.38 3.61
C ASN A 83 14.37 -14.31 3.47
N GLY A 84 13.89 -13.42 2.58
CA GLY A 84 12.48 -13.11 2.43
C GLY A 84 11.71 -14.21 1.72
N GLN A 85 10.39 -14.19 1.92
CA GLN A 85 9.46 -15.20 1.42
C GLN A 85 8.63 -14.63 0.26
N PRO A 86 8.67 -15.24 -0.92
CA PRO A 86 7.83 -14.86 -2.04
C PRO A 86 6.38 -15.36 -1.83
N ILE A 87 5.42 -14.52 -2.23
CA ILE A 87 4.00 -14.86 -2.28
C ILE A 87 3.54 -14.82 -3.73
N LYS A 88 2.78 -15.82 -4.16
CA LYS A 88 2.18 -15.85 -5.49
C LYS A 88 0.98 -14.89 -5.57
N LEU A 89 0.79 -14.24 -6.72
CA LEU A 89 -0.40 -13.42 -6.96
C LEU A 89 -1.68 -14.24 -6.81
N GLY A 90 -2.60 -13.76 -6.01
CA GLY A 90 -3.87 -14.41 -5.66
C GLY A 90 -3.80 -15.28 -4.41
N ASP A 91 -2.60 -15.54 -3.87
CA ASP A 91 -2.43 -16.25 -2.61
C ASP A 91 -2.37 -15.26 -1.43
N SER A 92 -2.57 -15.78 -0.22
CA SER A 92 -2.43 -15.05 1.03
C SER A 92 -1.31 -15.61 1.90
N PHE A 93 -0.79 -14.74 2.76
CA PHE A 93 0.13 -15.07 3.85
C PHE A 93 -0.54 -14.69 5.16
N ASP A 94 -0.67 -15.67 6.07
CA ASP A 94 -1.29 -15.45 7.36
C ASP A 94 -0.23 -15.40 8.47
N TYR A 95 -0.35 -14.43 9.37
CA TYR A 95 0.54 -14.26 10.52
C TYR A 95 -0.27 -13.79 11.73
N LYS A 96 -0.44 -14.64 12.72
CA LYS A 96 -1.31 -14.40 13.89
C LYS A 96 -2.76 -14.10 13.43
N ASP A 97 -3.28 -12.90 13.73
CA ASP A 97 -4.61 -12.40 13.31
C ASP A 97 -4.56 -11.56 12.03
N LEU A 98 -3.39 -11.49 11.39
CA LEU A 98 -3.15 -10.75 10.17
C LEU A 98 -3.23 -11.66 8.95
N SER A 99 -3.89 -11.20 7.89
CA SER A 99 -3.84 -11.81 6.56
C SER A 99 -3.36 -10.78 5.53
N ILE A 100 -2.39 -11.20 4.68
CA ILE A 100 -1.85 -10.39 3.59
C ILE A 100 -2.14 -11.12 2.28
N GLU A 101 -2.88 -10.47 1.38
CA GLU A 101 -3.21 -11.00 0.05
C GLU A 101 -2.51 -10.17 -1.02
N LEU A 102 -1.91 -10.82 -2.03
CA LEU A 102 -1.35 -10.14 -3.19
C LEU A 102 -2.28 -10.23 -4.40
N ILE A 103 -2.55 -9.09 -4.99
CA ILE A 103 -3.37 -8.97 -6.20
C ILE A 103 -2.55 -8.31 -7.32
N PRO A 104 -2.95 -8.45 -8.61
CA PRO A 104 -2.22 -7.83 -9.72
C PRO A 104 -2.13 -6.31 -9.59
N SER A 105 -0.96 -5.75 -9.94
CA SER A 105 -0.69 -4.32 -10.07
C SER A 105 0.14 -4.10 -11.33
N TYR A 106 -0.35 -3.31 -12.29
CA TYR A 106 0.34 -3.09 -13.56
C TYR A 106 -0.22 -1.88 -14.32
N ASN A 107 0.53 -1.43 -15.34
CA ASN A 107 0.08 -0.42 -16.27
C ASN A 107 -0.51 -1.05 -17.54
N VAL A 108 -1.56 -0.42 -18.07
CA VAL A 108 -2.25 -0.83 -19.31
C VAL A 108 -1.71 -0.06 -20.51
N LYS A 109 -1.47 1.24 -20.36
CA LYS A 109 -1.08 2.17 -21.43
C LYS A 109 0.36 2.61 -21.31
N LYS A 110 0.85 2.82 -20.08
CA LYS A 110 2.22 3.28 -19.84
C LYS A 110 3.22 2.12 -19.91
N PRO A 111 4.43 2.33 -20.46
CA PRO A 111 5.42 1.26 -20.62
C PRO A 111 6.03 0.76 -19.31
N ASN A 112 6.00 1.62 -18.28
CA ASN A 112 6.46 1.26 -16.95
C ASN A 112 5.44 0.30 -16.30
N HIS A 113 5.89 -0.63 -15.48
CA HIS A 113 5.04 -1.58 -14.75
C HIS A 113 4.19 -2.49 -15.67
N PRO A 114 4.80 -3.19 -16.66
CA PRO A 114 4.03 -4.04 -17.58
C PRO A 114 3.45 -5.26 -16.84
N LYS A 115 2.28 -5.74 -17.27
CA LYS A 115 1.57 -6.89 -16.68
C LYS A 115 2.45 -8.16 -16.60
N SER A 116 3.40 -8.30 -17.54
CA SER A 116 4.35 -9.43 -17.56
C SER A 116 5.26 -9.50 -16.34
N ASN A 117 5.50 -8.39 -15.65
CA ASN A 117 6.33 -8.35 -14.45
C ASN A 117 5.64 -9.01 -13.23
N ARG A 118 4.32 -9.25 -13.29
CA ARG A 118 3.56 -9.91 -12.22
C ARG A 118 3.77 -9.26 -10.85
N TRP A 119 3.83 -7.93 -10.82
CA TRP A 119 3.92 -7.14 -9.61
C TRP A 119 2.59 -7.04 -8.89
N ALA A 120 2.60 -6.59 -7.64
CA ALA A 120 1.46 -6.74 -6.76
C ALA A 120 0.95 -5.44 -6.16
N GLY A 121 -0.37 -5.33 -6.04
CA GLY A 121 -1.01 -4.59 -4.97
C GLY A 121 -1.13 -5.49 -3.72
N ILE A 122 -1.20 -4.89 -2.56
CA ILE A 122 -1.14 -5.57 -1.27
C ILE A 122 -2.40 -5.27 -0.49
N ILE A 123 -3.10 -6.29 0.00
CA ILE A 123 -4.22 -6.14 0.93
C ILE A 123 -3.80 -6.69 2.28
N VAL A 124 -3.82 -5.84 3.31
CA VAL A 124 -3.57 -6.21 4.71
C VAL A 124 -4.89 -6.22 5.46
N ARG A 125 -5.20 -7.30 6.19
CA ARG A 125 -6.41 -7.44 7.01
C ARG A 125 -6.06 -7.78 8.45
N SER A 126 -6.67 -7.10 9.41
CA SER A 126 -6.64 -7.41 10.84
C SER A 126 -7.81 -6.74 11.55
N GLY A 127 -8.35 -7.35 12.60
CA GLY A 127 -9.40 -6.77 13.43
C GLY A 127 -10.69 -6.38 12.67
N GLY A 128 -11.02 -7.07 11.56
CA GLY A 128 -12.17 -6.74 10.71
C GLY A 128 -11.99 -5.51 9.82
N LYS A 129 -10.80 -4.92 9.78
CA LYS A 129 -10.42 -3.81 8.92
C LYS A 129 -9.46 -4.26 7.83
N SER A 130 -9.36 -3.47 6.75
CA SER A 130 -8.45 -3.77 5.65
C SER A 130 -7.83 -2.51 5.05
N VAL A 131 -6.55 -2.63 4.66
CA VAL A 131 -5.81 -1.63 3.89
C VAL A 131 -5.42 -2.23 2.57
N TYR A 132 -5.80 -1.59 1.47
CA TYR A 132 -5.32 -1.91 0.14
C TYR A 132 -4.26 -0.90 -0.29
N HIS A 133 -3.05 -1.35 -0.54
CA HIS A 133 -1.97 -0.57 -1.14
C HIS A 133 -1.86 -0.97 -2.61
N ALA A 134 -2.14 -0.05 -3.52
CA ALA A 134 -2.23 -0.38 -4.94
C ALA A 134 -0.87 -0.69 -5.58
N GLY A 135 0.24 -0.28 -4.96
CA GLY A 135 1.55 -0.26 -5.61
C GLY A 135 1.57 0.73 -6.77
N ASP A 136 2.46 0.52 -7.72
CA ASP A 136 2.54 1.34 -8.94
C ASP A 136 1.71 0.71 -10.06
N THR A 137 0.60 1.36 -10.38
CA THR A 137 -0.39 0.83 -11.31
C THR A 137 -1.15 1.93 -12.03
N GLU A 138 -1.67 1.63 -13.20
CA GLU A 138 -2.85 2.29 -13.78
C GLU A 138 -4.13 1.61 -13.26
N ARG A 139 -5.30 2.18 -13.57
CA ARG A 139 -6.60 1.55 -13.29
C ARG A 139 -6.75 0.29 -14.13
N ILE A 140 -6.79 -0.86 -13.47
CA ILE A 140 -6.89 -2.18 -14.11
C ILE A 140 -8.27 -2.80 -13.88
N PRO A 141 -8.76 -3.67 -14.80
CA PRO A 141 -10.09 -4.29 -14.67
C PRO A 141 -10.28 -5.05 -13.36
N GLU A 142 -9.23 -5.67 -12.84
CA GLU A 142 -9.23 -6.47 -11.62
C GLU A 142 -9.61 -5.64 -10.36
N MET A 143 -9.44 -4.31 -10.38
CA MET A 143 -9.78 -3.43 -9.26
C MET A 143 -11.28 -3.40 -8.95
N LYS A 144 -12.14 -3.66 -9.95
CA LYS A 144 -13.59 -3.78 -9.72
C LYS A 144 -13.96 -4.94 -8.78
N ASN A 145 -13.16 -6.01 -8.79
CA ASN A 145 -13.37 -7.15 -7.91
C ASN A 145 -13.09 -6.82 -6.43
N LEU A 146 -12.43 -5.68 -6.15
CA LEU A 146 -12.18 -5.21 -4.79
C LEU A 146 -13.42 -4.64 -4.11
N ALA A 147 -14.45 -4.25 -4.87
CA ALA A 147 -15.72 -3.78 -4.31
C ALA A 147 -16.37 -4.81 -3.36
N ASP A 148 -16.20 -6.10 -3.65
CA ASP A 148 -16.74 -7.20 -2.83
C ASP A 148 -15.82 -7.58 -1.66
N LYS A 149 -14.62 -6.99 -1.57
CA LYS A 149 -13.63 -7.29 -0.53
C LYS A 149 -13.73 -6.40 0.71
N ASN A 150 -14.70 -5.48 0.76
CA ASN A 150 -14.94 -4.57 1.90
C ASN A 150 -13.67 -3.82 2.34
N ILE A 151 -13.00 -3.13 1.39
CA ILE A 151 -11.79 -2.37 1.68
C ILE A 151 -12.11 -1.19 2.60
N THR A 152 -11.45 -1.13 3.77
CA THR A 152 -11.60 0.01 4.70
C THR A 152 -10.83 1.22 4.19
N VAL A 153 -9.55 1.04 3.84
CA VAL A 153 -8.68 2.11 3.36
C VAL A 153 -8.00 1.69 2.06
N ALA A 154 -8.08 2.52 1.02
CA ALA A 154 -7.33 2.33 -0.23
C ALA A 154 -6.25 3.42 -0.36
N LEU A 155 -4.99 2.99 -0.51
CA LEU A 155 -3.82 3.81 -0.77
C LEU A 155 -3.57 3.79 -2.28
N LEU A 156 -3.84 4.92 -2.96
CA LEU A 156 -3.90 4.97 -4.42
C LEU A 156 -2.86 5.95 -5.00
N PRO A 157 -2.00 5.50 -5.92
CA PRO A 157 -1.05 6.37 -6.57
C PRO A 157 -1.77 7.36 -7.49
N CYS A 158 -1.29 8.60 -7.55
CA CYS A 158 -1.93 9.66 -8.33
C CYS A 158 -0.94 10.62 -9.01
N GLY A 159 0.31 10.19 -9.18
CA GLY A 159 1.38 11.00 -9.76
C GLY A 159 1.23 11.31 -11.23
N GLY A 160 0.57 10.45 -12.01
CA GLY A 160 0.24 10.66 -13.42
C GLY A 160 1.33 10.32 -14.42
N THR A 161 2.60 10.34 -14.04
CA THR A 161 3.70 10.06 -14.97
C THR A 161 3.89 8.56 -15.18
N TYR A 162 4.04 7.80 -14.11
CA TYR A 162 4.31 6.36 -14.13
C TYR A 162 3.12 5.52 -13.68
N THR A 163 2.15 6.16 -13.03
CA THR A 163 0.97 5.58 -12.41
C THR A 163 -0.28 6.35 -12.80
N MET A 164 -1.42 6.05 -12.19
CA MET A 164 -2.67 6.81 -12.38
C MET A 164 -2.46 8.32 -12.19
N ASP A 165 -3.16 9.15 -12.96
CA ASP A 165 -3.35 10.55 -12.65
C ASP A 165 -4.54 10.73 -11.67
N PHE A 166 -4.94 11.98 -11.37
CA PHE A 166 -6.03 12.22 -10.43
C PHE A 166 -7.38 11.70 -10.92
N ASP A 167 -7.68 11.86 -12.22
CA ASP A 167 -8.95 11.37 -12.78
C ASP A 167 -9.03 9.85 -12.74
N GLU A 168 -7.97 9.18 -13.18
CA GLU A 168 -7.90 7.72 -13.21
C GLU A 168 -7.88 7.13 -11.79
N SER A 169 -7.15 7.75 -10.85
CA SER A 169 -7.06 7.30 -9.46
C SER A 169 -8.39 7.47 -8.71
N THR A 170 -9.12 8.54 -8.98
CA THR A 170 -10.46 8.74 -8.41
C THR A 170 -11.50 7.80 -9.02
N ASP A 171 -11.42 7.50 -10.33
CA ASP A 171 -12.24 6.44 -10.95
C ASP A 171 -11.93 5.06 -10.36
N CYS A 172 -10.66 4.78 -10.08
CA CYS A 172 -10.24 3.57 -9.40
C CYS A 172 -10.87 3.47 -8.00
N ALA A 173 -10.89 4.57 -7.22
CA ALA A 173 -11.55 4.60 -5.93
C ALA A 173 -13.05 4.27 -6.04
N VAL A 174 -13.74 4.81 -7.06
CA VAL A 174 -15.15 4.50 -7.33
C VAL A 174 -15.38 3.03 -7.69
N ASP A 175 -14.44 2.40 -8.42
CA ASP A 175 -14.51 0.97 -8.72
C ASP A 175 -14.32 0.10 -7.47
N ILE A 176 -13.38 0.45 -6.59
CA ILE A 176 -13.03 -0.29 -5.36
C ILE A 176 -14.05 -0.10 -4.25
N LYS A 177 -14.66 1.08 -4.17
CA LYS A 177 -15.61 1.49 -3.11
C LYS A 177 -15.06 1.35 -1.69
N PRO A 178 -13.85 1.87 -1.39
CA PRO A 178 -13.34 1.86 -0.03
C PRO A 178 -14.13 2.82 0.86
N GLN A 179 -14.06 2.64 2.18
CA GLN A 179 -14.62 3.64 3.11
C GLN A 179 -13.78 4.94 3.08
N ILE A 180 -12.45 4.79 2.93
CA ILE A 180 -11.49 5.89 2.93
C ILE A 180 -10.52 5.69 1.74
N ALA A 181 -10.29 6.75 0.97
CA ALA A 181 -9.24 6.82 -0.04
C ALA A 181 -8.12 7.77 0.41
N ILE A 182 -6.86 7.32 0.32
CA ILE A 182 -5.67 8.10 0.62
C ILE A 182 -4.83 8.19 -0.67
N PRO A 183 -4.66 9.38 -1.25
CA PRO A 183 -3.76 9.56 -2.37
C PRO A 183 -2.30 9.46 -1.94
N MET A 184 -1.48 8.79 -2.75
CA MET A 184 -0.05 8.61 -2.54
C MET A 184 0.73 8.80 -3.85
N HIS A 185 2.07 8.73 -3.81
CA HIS A 185 2.94 8.77 -4.99
C HIS A 185 2.60 9.95 -5.93
N ASN A 186 2.46 11.14 -5.33
CA ASN A 186 1.79 12.30 -5.97
C ASN A 186 2.75 13.31 -6.62
N TRP A 187 4.08 13.15 -6.51
CA TRP A 187 5.08 14.08 -7.05
C TRP A 187 4.80 15.54 -6.67
N ASP A 188 4.56 15.82 -5.38
CA ASP A 188 4.26 17.13 -4.81
C ASP A 188 3.06 17.87 -5.44
N LYS A 189 2.17 17.13 -6.13
CA LYS A 189 0.93 17.70 -6.65
C LYS A 189 -0.04 18.04 -5.51
N ASP A 190 -0.86 19.06 -5.74
CA ASP A 190 -1.91 19.47 -4.79
C ASP A 190 -2.99 18.40 -4.66
N LEU A 191 -2.95 17.66 -3.56
CA LEU A 191 -3.89 16.57 -3.26
C LEU A 191 -5.32 17.04 -2.98
N ASN A 192 -5.55 18.34 -2.74
CA ASN A 192 -6.92 18.87 -2.63
C ASN A 192 -7.70 18.68 -3.95
N LYS A 193 -7.02 18.71 -5.10
CA LYS A 193 -7.64 18.41 -6.39
C LYS A 193 -8.14 16.97 -6.48
N PHE A 194 -7.38 16.01 -5.96
CA PHE A 194 -7.85 14.62 -5.85
C PHE A 194 -9.12 14.53 -4.99
N LYS A 195 -9.10 15.19 -3.82
CA LYS A 195 -10.24 15.23 -2.90
C LYS A 195 -11.49 15.85 -3.55
N GLU A 196 -11.34 16.96 -4.24
CA GLU A 196 -12.45 17.62 -4.95
C GLU A 196 -13.03 16.72 -6.05
N LEU A 197 -12.17 16.06 -6.83
CA LEU A 197 -12.59 15.16 -7.90
C LEU A 197 -13.33 13.94 -7.35
N LEU A 198 -12.80 13.29 -6.32
CA LEU A 198 -13.45 12.11 -5.75
C LEU A 198 -14.78 12.47 -5.08
N ASN A 199 -14.85 13.58 -4.35
CA ASN A 199 -16.11 14.06 -3.75
C ASN A 199 -17.21 14.35 -4.80
N LYS A 200 -16.83 14.77 -6.02
CA LYS A 200 -17.78 14.96 -7.12
C LYS A 200 -18.26 13.63 -7.72
N LYS A 201 -17.37 12.62 -7.77
CA LYS A 201 -17.66 11.29 -8.34
C LYS A 201 -18.44 10.39 -7.37
N ASP A 202 -18.01 10.33 -6.14
CA ASP A 202 -18.68 9.57 -5.05
C ASP A 202 -18.44 10.22 -3.68
N PRO A 203 -19.40 10.98 -3.15
CA PRO A 203 -19.28 11.66 -1.86
C PRO A 203 -19.32 10.71 -0.65
N ASN A 204 -19.63 9.42 -0.83
CA ASN A 204 -19.65 8.44 0.24
C ASN A 204 -18.23 7.93 0.58
N ILE A 205 -17.25 8.10 -0.32
CA ILE A 205 -15.86 7.73 -0.08
C ILE A 205 -15.15 8.89 0.61
N LYS A 206 -14.78 8.72 1.87
CA LYS A 206 -14.04 9.74 2.62
C LYS A 206 -12.62 9.87 2.05
N VAL A 207 -12.18 11.09 1.73
CA VAL A 207 -10.78 11.35 1.35
C VAL A 207 -10.00 11.84 2.56
N VAL A 208 -8.89 11.18 2.87
CA VAL A 208 -7.92 11.60 3.89
C VAL A 208 -6.60 11.91 3.19
N ILE A 209 -6.07 13.10 3.41
CA ILE A 209 -4.74 13.51 2.97
C ILE A 209 -3.83 13.41 4.19
N LEU A 210 -2.88 12.48 4.16
CA LEU A 210 -1.89 12.34 5.22
C LEU A 210 -0.66 13.22 4.93
N GLU A 211 -0.07 13.73 5.99
CA GLU A 211 1.23 14.41 5.93
C GLU A 211 2.35 13.41 6.23
N LYS A 212 3.49 13.57 5.55
CA LYS A 212 4.67 12.71 5.77
C LYS A 212 5.16 12.81 7.22
N GLY A 213 5.10 11.67 7.95
CA GLY A 213 5.45 11.60 9.37
C GLY A 213 4.53 12.42 10.27
N GLY A 214 3.31 12.71 9.80
CA GLY A 214 2.27 13.41 10.55
C GLY A 214 1.47 12.48 11.45
N THR A 215 0.32 12.97 11.92
CA THR A 215 -0.58 12.17 12.77
C THR A 215 -1.12 10.95 12.01
N PRO A 216 -0.95 9.73 12.52
CA PRO A 216 -1.49 8.53 11.90
C PRO A 216 -3.03 8.54 11.84
N LEU A 217 -3.60 7.89 10.82
CA LEU A 217 -5.02 7.61 10.74
C LEU A 217 -5.35 6.34 11.53
N ASN A 218 -6.29 6.42 12.45
CA ASN A 218 -6.85 5.28 13.18
C ASN A 218 -8.18 4.85 12.56
N VAL A 219 -8.37 3.54 12.32
CA VAL A 219 -9.59 2.93 11.79
C VAL A 219 -9.99 1.66 12.54
#